data_7dfecd8e9634e455757a8170bc9e5a1b
#
_entry.id   7dfecd8e9634e455757a8170bc9e5a1b
#
_cell.length_a   1.000
_cell.length_b   1.000
_cell.length_c   1.000
_cell.angle_alpha   90.00
_cell.angle_beta   90.00
_cell.angle_gamma   90.00
#
_symmetry.space_group_name_H-M   'P 1'
#
loop_
_entity.id
_entity.type
_entity.pdbx_description
1 polymer ?
#
loop_
_entity_poly.entity_id
_entity_poly.type
_entity_poly.pdbx_seq_one_letter_code
_entity_poly.pdbx_strand_id
1 'polypeptide(L)'
;MFDELVKLESAIEDFERDADDDFVDPRRLSAAIDRLQGKLCRAVAAAKKRNQHLLSGQSACSWVARECQMSKTAAADRLCVGSQLRSMPIVAEALSSGEIGFQAASVICHLQERVDQIGARLDEEMWIGNAKRFSIKDLRDIAAGTWHAVDPEGFSAKVEDDFERRQLFISESGGMYRLDAWLDPVGGTTLKAAIDSMSNPLGADDRRTAKQRRADALVEAMHHAMGAGTLPRRNGVRPHISINTTIEGLKGELGAPASELQGGMPISSKTVQRLACDGTLHRVLKADSVVVDVGRATRSVSPSQWRALKARHRTCAAPECDRPVNMTSPHHIEFWARGGRSDLPNLLPLCYHHHRLVHEGGWQVIRAGEGVKFITPPHLWGGGAKRRWGERLAS
;
A
#
# COMPACT_ATOMS: atom_id res chain seq x y z
N MET A 1 -35.54 -29.57 14.31
CA MET A 1 -34.42 -28.74 13.78
C MET A 1 -33.68 -28.00 14.90
N PHE A 2 -34.35 -27.41 15.88
CA PHE A 2 -33.67 -26.83 17.08
C PHE A 2 -32.96 -27.88 17.95
N ASP A 3 -33.52 -29.10 18.02
CA ASP A 3 -32.99 -30.22 18.82
C ASP A 3 -31.58 -30.68 18.34
N GLU A 4 -31.30 -30.65 17.04
CA GLU A 4 -30.01 -31.11 16.49
C GLU A 4 -28.86 -30.11 16.72
N LEU A 5 -29.12 -28.81 16.76
CA LEU A 5 -28.12 -27.82 17.13
C LEU A 5 -27.79 -27.88 18.62
N VAL A 6 -28.80 -28.04 19.47
CA VAL A 6 -28.61 -28.19 20.92
C VAL A 6 -27.77 -29.43 21.23
N LYS A 7 -28.00 -30.57 20.55
CA LYS A 7 -27.19 -31.76 20.70
C LYS A 7 -25.72 -31.53 20.27
N LEU A 8 -25.50 -30.78 19.18
CA LEU A 8 -24.17 -30.44 18.71
C LEU A 8 -23.45 -29.53 19.71
N GLU A 9 -24.16 -28.50 20.21
CA GLU A 9 -23.62 -27.56 21.23
C GLU A 9 -23.20 -28.32 22.49
N SER A 10 -24.07 -29.20 23.02
CA SER A 10 -23.73 -30.08 24.17
C SER A 10 -22.55 -30.97 23.89
N ALA A 11 -22.45 -31.57 22.70
CA ALA A 11 -21.29 -32.42 22.34
C ALA A 11 -19.98 -31.61 22.25
N ILE A 12 -20.04 -30.36 21.82
CA ILE A 12 -18.86 -29.47 21.82
C ILE A 12 -18.45 -29.13 23.25
N GLU A 13 -19.41 -28.78 24.12
CA GLU A 13 -19.15 -28.47 25.53
C GLU A 13 -18.53 -29.67 26.25
N ASP A 14 -19.05 -30.88 26.01
CA ASP A 14 -18.48 -32.12 26.55
C ASP A 14 -17.06 -32.35 26.04
N PHE A 15 -16.82 -32.14 24.74
CA PHE A 15 -15.50 -32.30 24.16
C PHE A 15 -14.49 -31.26 24.72
N GLU A 16 -14.87 -29.98 24.86
CA GLU A 16 -14.01 -28.94 25.43
C GLU A 16 -13.67 -29.19 26.90
N ARG A 17 -14.62 -29.81 27.66
CA ARG A 17 -14.40 -30.13 29.08
C ARG A 17 -13.53 -31.36 29.29
N ASP A 18 -13.74 -32.41 28.49
CA ASP A 18 -13.22 -33.76 28.77
C ASP A 18 -12.00 -34.13 27.91
N ALA A 19 -11.73 -33.39 26.82
CA ALA A 19 -10.58 -33.65 25.97
C ALA A 19 -9.32 -32.92 26.48
N ASP A 20 -8.23 -33.70 26.61
CA ASP A 20 -6.91 -33.14 26.86
C ASP A 20 -6.25 -32.81 25.51
N ASP A 21 -5.85 -31.56 25.32
CA ASP A 21 -5.26 -31.04 24.06
C ASP A 21 -4.04 -31.87 23.61
N ASP A 22 -3.26 -32.43 24.55
CA ASP A 22 -2.09 -33.23 24.25
C ASP A 22 -2.44 -34.58 23.56
N PHE A 23 -3.69 -35.05 23.68
CA PHE A 23 -4.15 -36.33 23.12
C PHE A 23 -5.15 -36.16 21.97
N VAL A 24 -5.54 -34.95 21.61
CA VAL A 24 -6.45 -34.69 20.47
C VAL A 24 -5.71 -34.88 19.16
N ASP A 25 -6.18 -35.77 18.30
CA ASP A 25 -5.67 -35.90 16.93
C ASP A 25 -6.12 -34.69 16.08
N PRO A 26 -5.19 -33.79 15.69
CA PRO A 26 -5.53 -32.58 14.95
C PRO A 26 -6.11 -32.88 13.57
N ARG A 27 -5.81 -34.03 12.97
CA ARG A 27 -6.36 -34.41 11.65
C ARG A 27 -7.84 -34.72 11.75
N ARG A 28 -8.23 -35.46 12.79
CA ARG A 28 -9.64 -35.81 13.04
C ARG A 28 -10.45 -34.57 13.40
N LEU A 29 -9.90 -33.73 14.25
CA LEU A 29 -10.54 -32.47 14.63
C LEU A 29 -10.71 -31.53 13.39
N SER A 30 -9.67 -31.39 12.58
CA SER A 30 -9.75 -30.60 11.34
C SER A 30 -10.82 -31.13 10.39
N ALA A 31 -10.90 -32.44 10.19
CA ALA A 31 -11.93 -33.07 9.35
C ALA A 31 -13.35 -32.82 9.89
N ALA A 32 -13.53 -32.87 11.22
CA ALA A 32 -14.83 -32.54 11.83
C ALA A 32 -15.22 -31.07 11.61
N ILE A 33 -14.26 -30.15 11.78
CA ILE A 33 -14.45 -28.71 11.52
C ILE A 33 -14.82 -28.50 10.05
N ASP A 34 -14.12 -29.12 9.11
CA ASP A 34 -14.37 -28.97 7.67
C ASP A 34 -15.78 -29.44 7.28
N ARG A 35 -16.25 -30.53 7.86
CA ARG A 35 -17.63 -31.01 7.69
C ARG A 35 -18.66 -30.02 8.21
N LEU A 36 -18.40 -29.42 9.38
CA LEU A 36 -19.25 -28.37 9.94
C LEU A 36 -19.22 -27.08 9.10
N GLN A 37 -18.08 -26.71 8.55
CA GLN A 37 -17.97 -25.61 7.60
C GLN A 37 -18.81 -25.86 6.35
N GLY A 38 -18.78 -27.06 5.78
CA GLY A 38 -19.67 -27.45 4.68
C GLY A 38 -21.16 -27.32 5.03
N LYS A 39 -21.55 -27.71 6.26
CA LYS A 39 -22.92 -27.53 6.77
C LYS A 39 -23.29 -26.06 6.91
N LEU A 40 -22.38 -25.22 7.44
CA LEU A 40 -22.56 -23.78 7.56
C LEU A 40 -22.78 -23.14 6.17
N CYS A 41 -21.97 -23.52 5.18
CA CYS A 41 -22.11 -23.01 3.80
C CYS A 41 -23.50 -23.31 3.23
N ARG A 42 -23.97 -24.53 3.39
CA ARG A 42 -25.33 -24.91 2.95
C ARG A 42 -26.42 -24.13 3.71
N ALA A 43 -26.23 -23.88 5.01
CA ALA A 43 -27.19 -23.12 5.82
C ALA A 43 -27.27 -21.64 5.39
N VAL A 44 -26.13 -20.96 5.19
CA VAL A 44 -26.13 -19.55 4.75
C VAL A 44 -26.66 -19.40 3.33
N ALA A 45 -26.36 -20.34 2.43
CA ALA A 45 -26.94 -20.34 1.09
C ALA A 45 -28.46 -20.60 1.11
N ALA A 46 -28.96 -21.41 2.02
CA ALA A 46 -30.39 -21.61 2.24
C ALA A 46 -31.06 -20.36 2.83
N ALA A 47 -30.42 -19.66 3.76
CA ALA A 47 -30.89 -18.40 4.32
C ALA A 47 -30.96 -17.29 3.24
N LYS A 48 -29.95 -17.20 2.36
CA LYS A 48 -29.96 -16.32 1.19
C LYS A 48 -31.15 -16.64 0.27
N LYS A 49 -31.39 -17.92 -0.04
CA LYS A 49 -32.53 -18.33 -0.89
C LYS A 49 -33.87 -17.97 -0.28
N ARG A 50 -34.00 -17.97 1.05
CA ARG A 50 -35.20 -17.51 1.78
C ARG A 50 -35.29 -16.00 1.94
N ASN A 51 -34.36 -15.24 1.34
CA ASN A 51 -34.29 -13.78 1.40
C ASN A 51 -34.19 -13.20 2.84
N GLN A 52 -33.66 -13.95 3.80
CA GLN A 52 -33.57 -13.50 5.20
C GLN A 52 -32.73 -12.20 5.36
N HIS A 53 -31.74 -12.00 4.51
CA HIS A 53 -30.90 -10.80 4.47
C HIS A 53 -31.69 -9.53 4.07
N LEU A 54 -32.78 -9.66 3.30
CA LEU A 54 -33.60 -8.52 2.87
C LEU A 54 -34.38 -7.89 4.02
N LEU A 55 -34.68 -8.66 5.07
CA LEU A 55 -35.35 -8.15 6.28
C LEU A 55 -34.52 -7.07 7.00
N SER A 56 -33.20 -7.07 6.81
CA SER A 56 -32.29 -6.07 7.38
C SER A 56 -31.82 -5.01 6.37
N GLY A 57 -32.33 -5.02 5.13
CA GLY A 57 -31.92 -4.11 4.05
C GLY A 57 -30.46 -4.27 3.60
N GLN A 58 -29.84 -5.44 3.85
CA GLN A 58 -28.43 -5.68 3.57
C GLN A 58 -28.23 -6.62 2.38
N SER A 59 -27.03 -6.57 1.78
CA SER A 59 -26.62 -7.63 0.87
C SER A 59 -26.44 -8.94 1.64
N ALA A 60 -26.64 -10.09 0.98
CA ALA A 60 -26.47 -11.40 1.61
C ALA A 60 -25.07 -11.57 2.23
N CYS A 61 -24.03 -11.08 1.56
CA CYS A 61 -22.65 -11.12 2.05
C CYS A 61 -22.48 -10.29 3.33
N SER A 62 -23.01 -9.06 3.36
CA SER A 62 -22.92 -8.18 4.54
C SER A 62 -23.73 -8.73 5.71
N TRP A 63 -24.89 -9.33 5.43
CA TRP A 63 -25.73 -9.97 6.43
C TRP A 63 -25.03 -11.17 7.06
N VAL A 64 -24.51 -12.11 6.25
CA VAL A 64 -23.75 -13.27 6.76
C VAL A 64 -22.52 -12.85 7.55
N ALA A 65 -21.75 -11.85 7.05
CA ALA A 65 -20.58 -11.35 7.74
C ALA A 65 -20.90 -10.85 9.15
N ARG A 66 -22.02 -10.13 9.31
CA ARG A 66 -22.47 -9.63 10.60
C ARG A 66 -23.01 -10.73 11.51
N GLU A 67 -23.97 -11.52 11.03
CA GLU A 67 -24.66 -12.53 11.84
C GLU A 67 -23.71 -13.66 12.29
N CYS A 68 -22.75 -14.03 11.43
CA CYS A 68 -21.78 -15.09 11.73
C CYS A 68 -20.42 -14.55 12.22
N GLN A 69 -20.30 -13.25 12.49
CA GLN A 69 -19.10 -12.59 13.02
C GLN A 69 -17.83 -12.91 12.21
N MET A 70 -17.90 -12.82 10.88
CA MET A 70 -16.80 -13.11 9.99
C MET A 70 -16.51 -11.95 9.02
N SER A 71 -15.35 -11.99 8.35
CA SER A 71 -15.05 -11.02 7.29
C SER A 71 -15.99 -11.16 6.09
N LYS A 72 -16.17 -10.07 5.33
CA LYS A 72 -16.94 -10.10 4.08
C LYS A 72 -16.38 -11.12 3.07
N THR A 73 -15.06 -11.27 3.02
CA THR A 73 -14.40 -12.25 2.17
C THR A 73 -14.79 -13.68 2.59
N ALA A 74 -14.74 -13.97 3.89
CA ALA A 74 -15.17 -15.27 4.40
C ALA A 74 -16.66 -15.53 4.15
N ALA A 75 -17.52 -14.52 4.30
CA ALA A 75 -18.95 -14.62 4.03
C ALA A 75 -19.23 -14.89 2.54
N ALA A 76 -18.53 -14.21 1.63
CA ALA A 76 -18.64 -14.45 0.19
C ALA A 76 -18.22 -15.88 -0.17
N ASP A 77 -17.10 -16.35 0.38
CA ASP A 77 -16.64 -17.74 0.19
C ASP A 77 -17.69 -18.76 0.66
N ARG A 78 -18.28 -18.61 1.87
CA ARG A 78 -19.33 -19.49 2.37
C ARG A 78 -20.58 -19.51 1.49
N LEU A 79 -20.95 -18.35 0.96
CA LEU A 79 -22.11 -18.22 0.06
C LEU A 79 -21.85 -18.86 -1.30
N CYS A 80 -20.67 -18.71 -1.88
CA CYS A 80 -20.26 -19.36 -3.12
C CYS A 80 -20.26 -20.88 -2.94
N VAL A 81 -19.51 -21.41 -1.97
CA VAL A 81 -19.43 -22.85 -1.69
C VAL A 81 -20.82 -23.43 -1.43
N GLY A 82 -21.62 -22.80 -0.57
CA GLY A 82 -22.97 -23.30 -0.26
C GLY A 82 -23.94 -23.27 -1.44
N SER A 83 -23.73 -22.36 -2.40
CA SER A 83 -24.48 -22.31 -3.66
C SER A 83 -24.07 -23.47 -4.58
N GLN A 84 -22.78 -23.65 -4.78
CA GLN A 84 -22.22 -24.63 -5.72
C GLN A 84 -22.39 -26.08 -5.24
N LEU A 85 -22.26 -26.35 -3.94
CA LEU A 85 -22.48 -27.70 -3.39
C LEU A 85 -23.89 -28.29 -3.67
N ARG A 86 -24.85 -27.44 -4.07
CA ARG A 86 -26.20 -27.94 -4.50
C ARG A 86 -26.20 -28.56 -5.89
N SER A 87 -25.31 -28.07 -6.75
CA SER A 87 -25.16 -28.53 -8.13
C SER A 87 -24.01 -29.53 -8.30
N MET A 88 -23.24 -29.76 -7.22
CA MET A 88 -22.07 -30.63 -7.17
C MET A 88 -22.25 -31.69 -6.07
N PRO A 89 -23.09 -32.70 -6.28
CA PRO A 89 -23.43 -33.67 -5.24
C PRO A 89 -22.25 -34.55 -4.80
N ILE A 90 -21.32 -34.88 -5.70
CA ILE A 90 -20.18 -35.73 -5.40
C ILE A 90 -19.16 -34.95 -4.53
N VAL A 91 -18.89 -33.68 -4.86
CA VAL A 91 -18.06 -32.81 -4.01
C VAL A 91 -18.73 -32.54 -2.65
N ALA A 92 -20.06 -32.39 -2.62
CA ALA A 92 -20.80 -32.21 -1.38
C ALA A 92 -20.68 -33.43 -0.46
N GLU A 93 -20.75 -34.64 -1.02
CA GLU A 93 -20.57 -35.90 -0.28
C GLU A 93 -19.13 -36.06 0.20
N ALA A 94 -18.14 -35.83 -0.66
CA ALA A 94 -16.72 -35.91 -0.30
C ALA A 94 -16.35 -34.95 0.85
N LEU A 95 -16.93 -33.74 0.87
CA LEU A 95 -16.76 -32.80 1.99
C LEU A 95 -17.49 -33.27 3.25
N SER A 96 -18.71 -33.85 3.12
CA SER A 96 -19.51 -34.28 4.26
C SER A 96 -18.98 -35.56 4.92
N SER A 97 -18.34 -36.42 4.14
CA SER A 97 -17.64 -37.63 4.66
C SER A 97 -16.26 -37.31 5.24
N GLY A 98 -15.68 -36.11 4.91
CA GLY A 98 -14.33 -35.76 5.30
C GLY A 98 -13.26 -36.30 4.34
N GLU A 99 -13.63 -36.78 3.18
CA GLU A 99 -12.74 -37.25 2.12
C GLU A 99 -11.85 -36.15 1.55
N ILE A 100 -12.39 -34.93 1.46
CA ILE A 100 -11.66 -33.71 1.13
C ILE A 100 -11.91 -32.64 2.20
N GLY A 101 -10.93 -31.76 2.42
CA GLY A 101 -11.06 -30.63 3.33
C GLY A 101 -11.84 -29.46 2.72
N PHE A 102 -12.31 -28.57 3.60
CA PHE A 102 -13.11 -27.40 3.18
C PHE A 102 -12.38 -26.50 2.18
N GLN A 103 -11.06 -26.27 2.35
CA GLN A 103 -10.29 -25.42 1.44
C GLN A 103 -10.24 -26.01 0.02
N ALA A 104 -10.12 -27.33 -0.12
CA ALA A 104 -10.18 -28.00 -1.42
C ALA A 104 -11.56 -27.85 -2.07
N ALA A 105 -12.62 -28.11 -1.30
CA ALA A 105 -14.00 -27.91 -1.77
C ALA A 105 -14.26 -26.44 -2.20
N SER A 106 -13.72 -25.48 -1.46
CA SER A 106 -13.80 -24.05 -1.81
C SER A 106 -13.14 -23.77 -3.17
N VAL A 107 -11.92 -24.27 -3.42
CA VAL A 107 -11.24 -24.11 -4.72
C VAL A 107 -12.09 -24.67 -5.86
N ILE A 108 -12.64 -25.88 -5.70
CA ILE A 108 -13.46 -26.55 -6.71
C ILE A 108 -14.76 -25.76 -6.96
N CYS A 109 -15.47 -25.35 -5.90
CA CYS A 109 -16.70 -24.56 -6.01
C CYS A 109 -16.49 -23.20 -6.69
N HIS A 110 -15.41 -22.50 -6.36
CA HIS A 110 -15.09 -21.23 -7.03
C HIS A 110 -14.71 -21.41 -8.49
N LEU A 111 -14.05 -22.50 -8.86
CA LEU A 111 -13.83 -22.82 -10.27
C LEU A 111 -15.15 -23.11 -10.98
N GLN A 112 -16.04 -23.93 -10.39
CA GLN A 112 -17.33 -24.21 -10.98
C GLN A 112 -18.17 -22.94 -11.17
N GLU A 113 -18.19 -22.02 -10.19
CA GLU A 113 -18.89 -20.73 -10.32
C GLU A 113 -18.43 -19.94 -11.55
N ARG A 114 -17.14 -19.98 -11.86
CA ARG A 114 -16.57 -19.28 -13.02
C ARG A 114 -16.96 -19.94 -14.33
N VAL A 115 -16.81 -21.26 -14.42
CA VAL A 115 -17.15 -21.98 -15.66
C VAL A 115 -18.64 -22.14 -15.88
N ASP A 116 -19.47 -22.01 -14.85
CA ASP A 116 -20.95 -21.94 -14.98
C ASP A 116 -21.39 -20.75 -15.86
N GLN A 117 -20.62 -19.66 -15.87
CA GLN A 117 -20.95 -18.47 -16.69
C GLN A 117 -20.95 -18.76 -18.18
N ILE A 118 -20.19 -19.75 -18.63
CA ILE A 118 -20.15 -20.21 -20.01
C ILE A 118 -20.88 -21.56 -20.20
N GLY A 119 -21.64 -22.00 -19.18
CA GLY A 119 -22.40 -23.25 -19.23
C GLY A 119 -21.57 -24.52 -19.13
N ALA A 120 -20.30 -24.44 -18.73
CA ALA A 120 -19.43 -25.59 -18.56
C ALA A 120 -19.62 -26.26 -17.18
N ARG A 121 -19.30 -27.54 -17.10
CA ARG A 121 -19.36 -28.33 -15.87
C ARG A 121 -18.04 -29.02 -15.62
N LEU A 122 -17.62 -29.06 -14.34
CA LEU A 122 -16.44 -29.78 -13.93
C LEU A 122 -16.75 -31.27 -13.76
N ASP A 123 -15.78 -32.11 -14.06
CA ASP A 123 -15.77 -33.50 -13.65
C ASP A 123 -15.44 -33.60 -12.16
N GLU A 124 -16.47 -33.81 -11.32
CA GLU A 124 -16.35 -33.79 -9.89
C GLU A 124 -15.40 -34.88 -9.36
N GLU A 125 -15.42 -36.10 -9.93
CA GLU A 125 -14.55 -37.20 -9.50
C GLU A 125 -13.08 -36.89 -9.77
N MET A 126 -12.76 -36.34 -10.96
CA MET A 126 -11.42 -35.91 -11.30
C MET A 126 -10.92 -34.85 -10.33
N TRP A 127 -11.77 -33.85 -10.00
CA TRP A 127 -11.37 -32.77 -9.09
C TRP A 127 -11.21 -33.23 -7.65
N ILE A 128 -11.98 -34.21 -7.17
CA ILE A 128 -11.77 -34.85 -5.87
C ILE A 128 -10.43 -35.63 -5.87
N GLY A 129 -10.14 -36.33 -6.97
CA GLY A 129 -8.85 -36.99 -7.15
C GLY A 129 -7.68 -36.02 -7.07
N ASN A 130 -7.81 -34.84 -7.72
CA ASN A 130 -6.80 -33.79 -7.63
C ASN A 130 -6.69 -33.22 -6.21
N ALA A 131 -7.81 -32.97 -5.52
CA ALA A 131 -7.84 -32.47 -4.14
C ALA A 131 -7.14 -33.39 -3.13
N LYS A 132 -7.19 -34.70 -3.35
CA LYS A 132 -6.48 -35.69 -2.53
C LYS A 132 -4.97 -35.75 -2.82
N ARG A 133 -4.58 -35.48 -4.05
CA ARG A 133 -3.21 -35.67 -4.54
C ARG A 133 -2.34 -34.44 -4.36
N PHE A 134 -2.89 -33.24 -4.53
CA PHE A 134 -2.14 -32.00 -4.61
C PHE A 134 -2.32 -31.14 -3.35
N SER A 135 -1.33 -30.30 -3.05
CA SER A 135 -1.47 -29.27 -2.03
C SER A 135 -2.54 -28.24 -2.43
N ILE A 136 -3.10 -27.52 -1.46
CA ILE A 136 -4.10 -26.47 -1.73
C ILE A 136 -3.53 -25.39 -2.67
N LYS A 137 -2.23 -25.10 -2.58
CA LYS A 137 -1.57 -24.17 -3.50
C LYS A 137 -1.58 -24.72 -4.93
N ASP A 138 -1.11 -25.94 -5.12
CA ASP A 138 -1.05 -26.55 -6.45
C ASP A 138 -2.45 -26.76 -7.04
N LEU A 139 -3.42 -27.11 -6.21
CA LEU A 139 -4.82 -27.23 -6.63
C LEU A 139 -5.39 -25.90 -7.14
N ARG A 140 -5.03 -24.78 -6.52
CA ARG A 140 -5.39 -23.44 -7.02
C ARG A 140 -4.71 -23.12 -8.35
N ASP A 141 -3.45 -23.49 -8.50
CA ASP A 141 -2.70 -23.27 -9.74
C ASP A 141 -3.31 -24.11 -10.89
N ILE A 142 -3.68 -25.37 -10.62
CA ILE A 142 -4.40 -26.24 -11.58
C ILE A 142 -5.76 -25.64 -11.91
N ALA A 143 -6.50 -25.15 -10.92
CA ALA A 143 -7.82 -24.52 -11.15
C ALA A 143 -7.72 -23.27 -12.01
N ALA A 144 -6.70 -22.44 -11.81
CA ALA A 144 -6.44 -21.27 -12.65
C ALA A 144 -6.11 -21.67 -14.10
N GLY A 145 -5.26 -22.67 -14.29
CA GLY A 145 -4.95 -23.22 -15.60
C GLY A 145 -6.17 -23.81 -16.31
N THR A 146 -7.02 -24.52 -15.58
CA THR A 146 -8.29 -25.06 -16.13
C THR A 146 -9.23 -23.95 -16.53
N TRP A 147 -9.41 -22.91 -15.70
CA TRP A 147 -10.23 -21.76 -16.05
C TRP A 147 -9.73 -21.07 -17.31
N HIS A 148 -8.42 -20.81 -17.41
CA HIS A 148 -7.82 -20.23 -18.63
C HIS A 148 -8.08 -21.08 -19.88
N ALA A 149 -8.02 -22.41 -19.76
CA ALA A 149 -8.24 -23.32 -20.90
C ALA A 149 -9.71 -23.39 -21.33
N VAL A 150 -10.65 -23.28 -20.39
CA VAL A 150 -12.11 -23.42 -20.64
C VAL A 150 -12.73 -22.08 -20.98
N ASP A 151 -12.30 -20.99 -20.37
CA ASP A 151 -12.81 -19.63 -20.56
C ASP A 151 -11.65 -18.62 -20.64
N PRO A 152 -10.93 -18.56 -21.76
CA PRO A 152 -9.79 -17.67 -21.93
C PRO A 152 -10.18 -16.18 -21.92
N GLU A 153 -11.40 -15.83 -22.35
CA GLU A 153 -11.89 -14.45 -22.35
C GLU A 153 -12.20 -13.98 -20.93
N GLY A 154 -12.95 -14.77 -20.15
CA GLY A 154 -13.23 -14.46 -18.74
C GLY A 154 -11.97 -14.44 -17.90
N PHE A 155 -11.01 -15.32 -18.17
CA PHE A 155 -9.71 -15.29 -17.50
C PHE A 155 -8.94 -14.00 -17.84
N SER A 156 -8.91 -13.60 -19.11
CA SER A 156 -8.25 -12.36 -19.55
C SER A 156 -8.88 -11.11 -18.93
N ALA A 157 -10.21 -11.04 -18.90
CA ALA A 157 -10.93 -9.95 -18.25
C ALA A 157 -10.60 -9.84 -16.75
N LYS A 158 -10.46 -10.99 -16.06
CA LYS A 158 -10.03 -11.01 -14.65
C LYS A 158 -8.60 -10.54 -14.47
N VAL A 159 -7.69 -10.91 -15.37
CA VAL A 159 -6.29 -10.44 -15.34
C VAL A 159 -6.23 -8.92 -15.54
N GLU A 160 -7.05 -8.37 -16.43
CA GLU A 160 -7.18 -6.91 -16.65
C GLU A 160 -7.70 -6.21 -15.39
N ASP A 161 -8.78 -6.71 -14.76
CA ASP A 161 -9.30 -6.17 -13.49
C ASP A 161 -8.22 -6.20 -12.38
N ASP A 162 -7.47 -7.29 -12.25
CA ASP A 162 -6.37 -7.38 -11.29
C ASP A 162 -5.24 -6.39 -11.61
N PHE A 163 -4.94 -6.17 -12.90
CA PHE A 163 -3.96 -5.18 -13.34
C PHE A 163 -4.39 -3.75 -12.98
N GLU A 164 -5.69 -3.41 -13.12
CA GLU A 164 -6.22 -2.09 -12.71
C GLU A 164 -6.17 -1.86 -11.18
N ARG A 165 -6.15 -2.94 -10.39
CA ARG A 165 -6.10 -2.89 -8.92
C ARG A 165 -4.70 -2.75 -8.35
N ARG A 166 -3.65 -2.71 -9.20
CA ARG A 166 -2.26 -2.54 -8.75
C ARG A 166 -2.08 -1.23 -8.03
N GLN A 167 -1.36 -1.26 -6.93
CA GLN A 167 -1.10 -0.08 -6.11
C GLN A 167 0.16 -0.25 -5.27
N LEU A 168 0.81 0.85 -4.94
CA LEU A 168 1.95 0.90 -4.03
C LEU A 168 1.78 2.08 -3.07
N PHE A 169 1.73 1.78 -1.79
CA PHE A 169 1.79 2.77 -0.72
C PHE A 169 3.15 2.73 -0.04
N ILE A 170 3.74 3.90 0.15
CA ILE A 170 4.97 4.09 0.91
C ILE A 170 4.65 5.11 1.99
N SER A 171 4.67 4.69 3.25
CA SER A 171 4.34 5.52 4.40
C SER A 171 5.44 5.46 5.46
N GLU A 172 5.68 6.59 6.12
CA GLU A 172 6.55 6.67 7.28
C GLU A 172 5.79 6.22 8.53
N SER A 173 6.42 5.39 9.35
CA SER A 173 5.87 4.90 10.61
C SER A 173 6.99 4.59 11.60
N GLY A 174 7.02 5.29 12.74
CA GLY A 174 7.98 5.04 13.82
C GLY A 174 9.45 5.16 13.41
N GLY A 175 9.80 6.10 12.52
CA GLY A 175 11.16 6.30 12.00
C GLY A 175 11.60 5.28 10.95
N MET A 176 10.68 4.47 10.46
CA MET A 176 10.89 3.53 9.35
C MET A 176 9.88 3.78 8.23
N TYR A 177 10.14 3.23 7.05
CA TYR A 177 9.19 3.23 5.95
C TYR A 177 8.50 1.87 5.83
N ARG A 178 7.16 1.89 5.78
CA ARG A 178 6.33 0.74 5.45
C ARG A 178 5.95 0.80 3.98
N LEU A 179 6.14 -0.31 3.29
CA LEU A 179 5.70 -0.53 1.92
C LEU A 179 4.53 -1.51 1.93
N ASP A 180 3.44 -1.15 1.26
CA ASP A 180 2.26 -1.99 1.06
C ASP A 180 1.89 -1.93 -0.42
N ALA A 181 1.92 -3.08 -1.11
CA ALA A 181 1.79 -3.12 -2.56
C ALA A 181 0.94 -4.29 -3.03
N TRP A 182 0.15 -4.04 -4.06
CA TRP A 182 -0.46 -5.06 -4.90
C TRP A 182 0.10 -4.90 -6.31
N LEU A 183 0.63 -5.98 -6.86
CA LEU A 183 1.20 -6.03 -8.20
C LEU A 183 0.53 -7.15 -8.98
N ASP A 184 0.42 -6.95 -10.28
CA ASP A 184 0.05 -8.02 -11.19
C ASP A 184 1.08 -9.16 -11.16
N PRO A 185 0.75 -10.39 -11.64
CA PRO A 185 1.65 -11.53 -11.58
C PRO A 185 3.01 -11.31 -12.23
N VAL A 186 3.07 -10.56 -13.34
CA VAL A 186 4.33 -10.27 -14.06
C VAL A 186 5.17 -9.29 -13.26
N GLY A 187 4.57 -8.18 -12.79
CA GLY A 187 5.24 -7.19 -11.95
C GLY A 187 5.74 -7.79 -10.64
N GLY A 188 4.91 -8.60 -9.97
CA GLY A 188 5.28 -9.30 -8.74
C GLY A 188 6.42 -10.31 -8.94
N THR A 189 6.39 -11.07 -10.04
CA THR A 189 7.45 -12.03 -10.38
C THR A 189 8.76 -11.31 -10.73
N THR A 190 8.68 -10.21 -11.48
CA THR A 190 9.83 -9.37 -11.81
C THR A 190 10.49 -8.81 -10.56
N LEU A 191 9.70 -8.22 -9.66
CA LEU A 191 10.20 -7.70 -8.39
C LEU A 191 10.84 -8.80 -7.55
N LYS A 192 10.17 -9.95 -7.44
CA LYS A 192 10.67 -11.11 -6.69
C LYS A 192 11.99 -11.62 -7.27
N ALA A 193 12.09 -11.79 -8.57
CA ALA A 193 13.30 -12.26 -9.24
C ALA A 193 14.49 -11.31 -9.00
N ALA A 194 14.26 -9.99 -9.11
CA ALA A 194 15.28 -8.99 -8.84
C ALA A 194 15.77 -9.04 -7.38
N ILE A 195 14.85 -9.08 -6.41
CA ILE A 195 15.19 -9.15 -5.00
C ILE A 195 15.88 -10.47 -4.65
N ASP A 196 15.35 -11.59 -5.11
CA ASP A 196 15.93 -12.91 -4.80
C ASP A 196 17.36 -13.04 -5.36
N SER A 197 17.65 -12.48 -6.54
CA SER A 197 19.01 -12.49 -7.13
C SER A 197 20.04 -11.75 -6.27
N MET A 198 19.62 -10.73 -5.52
CA MET A 198 20.48 -9.88 -4.69
C MET A 198 20.42 -10.23 -3.19
N SER A 199 19.57 -11.16 -2.77
CA SER A 199 19.33 -11.46 -1.35
C SER A 199 20.05 -12.72 -0.83
N ASN A 200 20.99 -13.25 -1.57
CA ASN A 200 21.82 -14.40 -1.16
C ASN A 200 22.72 -14.02 0.04
N PRO A 201 23.02 -14.96 0.96
CA PRO A 201 24.01 -14.73 1.99
C PRO A 201 25.38 -14.37 1.39
N LEU A 202 26.05 -13.36 1.94
CA LEU A 202 27.37 -12.91 1.47
C LEU A 202 28.54 -13.76 2.04
N GLY A 203 28.24 -14.89 2.64
CA GLY A 203 29.21 -15.81 3.24
C GLY A 203 28.69 -16.43 4.52
N ALA A 204 29.50 -17.29 5.16
CA ALA A 204 29.13 -18.01 6.40
C ALA A 204 28.90 -17.06 7.59
N ASP A 205 29.51 -15.87 7.59
CA ASP A 205 29.39 -14.87 8.67
C ASP A 205 28.22 -13.91 8.48
N ASP A 206 27.40 -14.06 7.43
CA ASP A 206 26.24 -13.21 7.21
C ASP A 206 25.12 -13.56 8.19
N ARG A 207 25.05 -12.79 9.28
CA ARG A 207 24.07 -12.97 10.37
C ARG A 207 22.68 -12.39 10.06
N ARG A 208 22.50 -11.75 8.89
CA ARG A 208 21.19 -11.19 8.50
C ARG A 208 20.17 -12.31 8.25
N THR A 209 18.96 -12.11 8.71
CA THR A 209 17.83 -12.97 8.35
C THR A 209 17.49 -12.82 6.88
N ALA A 210 16.80 -13.80 6.30
CA ALA A 210 16.32 -13.71 4.92
C ALA A 210 15.44 -12.46 4.67
N LYS A 211 14.66 -12.03 5.68
CA LYS A 211 13.84 -10.82 5.60
C LYS A 211 14.69 -9.55 5.53
N GLN A 212 15.76 -9.48 6.32
CA GLN A 212 16.71 -8.35 6.27
C GLN A 212 17.44 -8.29 4.95
N ARG A 213 17.94 -9.42 4.43
CA ARG A 213 18.61 -9.48 3.12
C ARG A 213 17.71 -9.01 1.98
N ARG A 214 16.42 -9.38 2.00
CA ARG A 214 15.45 -8.91 0.99
C ARG A 214 15.20 -7.40 1.10
N ALA A 215 15.14 -6.84 2.29
CA ALA A 215 15.00 -5.39 2.47
C ALA A 215 16.23 -4.65 1.94
N ASP A 216 17.44 -5.15 2.26
CA ASP A 216 18.69 -4.59 1.76
C ASP A 216 18.77 -4.68 0.23
N ALA A 217 18.39 -5.84 -0.36
CA ALA A 217 18.35 -6.05 -1.81
C ALA A 217 17.43 -5.06 -2.53
N LEU A 218 16.25 -4.77 -1.96
CA LEU A 218 15.35 -3.77 -2.52
C LEU A 218 16.00 -2.37 -2.53
N VAL A 219 16.62 -1.97 -1.41
CA VAL A 219 17.31 -0.68 -1.30
C VAL A 219 18.48 -0.61 -2.28
N GLU A 220 19.27 -1.68 -2.39
CA GLU A 220 20.40 -1.78 -3.31
C GLU A 220 19.96 -1.68 -4.77
N ALA A 221 18.88 -2.38 -5.16
CA ALA A 221 18.31 -2.28 -6.51
C ALA A 221 17.90 -0.82 -6.84
N MET A 222 17.34 -0.09 -5.87
CA MET A 222 17.01 1.33 -6.05
C MET A 222 18.25 2.20 -6.17
N HIS A 223 19.30 1.93 -5.40
CA HIS A 223 20.58 2.62 -5.55
C HIS A 223 21.21 2.39 -6.92
N HIS A 224 21.19 1.16 -7.44
CA HIS A 224 21.65 0.87 -8.80
C HIS A 224 20.85 1.63 -9.85
N ALA A 225 19.52 1.66 -9.75
CA ALA A 225 18.67 2.41 -10.68
C ALA A 225 18.96 3.92 -10.66
N MET A 226 19.18 4.48 -9.47
CA MET A 226 19.55 5.90 -9.30
C MET A 226 20.95 6.17 -9.86
N GLY A 227 21.92 5.28 -9.61
CA GLY A 227 23.30 5.39 -10.04
C GLY A 227 23.47 5.24 -11.57
N ALA A 228 22.67 4.40 -12.21
CA ALA A 228 22.65 4.24 -13.67
C ALA A 228 22.31 5.53 -14.44
N GLY A 229 21.68 6.50 -13.76
CA GLY A 229 21.37 7.82 -14.34
C GLY A 229 20.29 7.80 -15.42
N THR A 230 19.61 6.68 -15.61
CA THR A 230 18.53 6.47 -16.60
C THR A 230 17.17 6.95 -16.08
N LEU A 231 17.03 7.15 -14.77
CA LEU A 231 15.78 7.64 -14.18
C LEU A 231 15.45 9.06 -14.64
N PRO A 232 14.17 9.39 -14.83
CA PRO A 232 13.74 10.72 -15.26
C PRO A 232 14.26 11.81 -14.32
N ARG A 233 14.71 12.92 -14.90
CA ARG A 233 15.09 14.11 -14.12
C ARG A 233 13.85 14.90 -13.74
N ARG A 234 13.80 15.36 -12.49
CA ARG A 234 12.76 16.29 -12.03
C ARG A 234 13.38 17.68 -11.84
N ASN A 235 12.84 18.69 -12.52
CA ASN A 235 13.41 20.05 -12.53
C ASN A 235 14.90 20.07 -12.91
N GLY A 236 15.31 19.25 -13.89
CA GLY A 236 16.69 19.16 -14.35
C GLY A 236 17.64 18.40 -13.41
N VAL A 237 17.17 17.95 -12.25
CA VAL A 237 17.97 17.25 -11.22
C VAL A 237 17.69 15.75 -11.26
N ARG A 238 18.75 14.94 -11.20
CA ARG A 238 18.63 13.49 -11.03
C ARG A 238 18.02 13.16 -9.65
N PRO A 239 17.27 12.06 -9.52
CA PRO A 239 16.84 11.56 -8.21
C PRO A 239 18.05 11.42 -7.28
N HIS A 240 17.98 11.95 -6.09
CA HIS A 240 19.03 11.90 -5.08
C HIS A 240 18.45 11.98 -3.67
N ILE A 241 19.21 11.48 -2.71
CA ILE A 241 18.90 11.64 -1.29
C ILE A 241 19.60 12.92 -0.80
N SER A 242 18.84 13.83 -0.18
CA SER A 242 19.41 15.03 0.44
C SER A 242 19.43 14.88 1.95
N ILE A 243 20.56 15.25 2.55
CA ILE A 243 20.78 15.27 4.00
C ILE A 243 21.18 16.69 4.40
N ASN A 244 20.49 17.24 5.37
CA ASN A 244 20.87 18.49 6.01
C ASN A 244 21.67 18.15 7.28
N THR A 245 22.88 18.66 7.37
CA THR A 245 23.77 18.45 8.54
C THR A 245 24.67 19.66 8.75
N THR A 246 25.13 19.87 9.97
CA THR A 246 26.23 20.80 10.26
C THR A 246 27.58 20.08 10.17
N ILE A 247 28.67 20.83 10.19
CA ILE A 247 30.02 20.24 10.22
C ILE A 247 30.20 19.43 11.51
N GLU A 248 29.71 19.95 12.63
CA GLU A 248 29.74 19.32 13.95
C GLU A 248 28.88 18.04 13.94
N GLY A 249 27.70 18.07 13.33
CA GLY A 249 26.83 16.90 13.13
C GLY A 249 27.47 15.84 12.24
N LEU A 250 28.14 16.23 11.15
CA LEU A 250 28.91 15.30 10.30
C LEU A 250 30.05 14.64 11.08
N LYS A 251 30.75 15.39 11.94
CA LYS A 251 31.81 14.85 12.81
C LYS A 251 31.27 14.01 13.97
N GLY A 252 29.98 14.16 14.30
CA GLY A 252 29.35 13.49 15.44
C GLY A 252 29.70 14.10 16.78
N GLU A 253 29.95 15.42 16.81
CA GLU A 253 30.29 16.13 18.02
C GLU A 253 29.09 16.19 18.98
N LEU A 254 29.37 16.07 20.30
CA LEU A 254 28.34 16.13 21.34
C LEU A 254 27.69 17.51 21.37
N GLY A 255 26.33 17.54 21.38
CA GLY A 255 25.56 18.78 21.37
C GLY A 255 25.34 19.37 19.96
N ALA A 256 25.87 18.75 18.90
CA ALA A 256 25.58 19.16 17.54
C ALA A 256 24.07 18.95 17.19
N PRO A 257 23.49 19.85 16.38
CA PRO A 257 22.15 19.62 15.87
C PRO A 257 22.01 18.28 15.14
N ALA A 258 20.85 17.64 15.26
CA ALA A 258 20.58 16.39 14.57
C ALA A 258 20.73 16.56 13.05
N SER A 259 21.38 15.60 12.42
CA SER A 259 21.38 15.50 10.95
C SER A 259 20.03 14.93 10.49
N GLU A 260 19.47 15.48 9.44
CA GLU A 260 18.12 15.15 9.00
C GLU A 260 18.10 14.79 7.51
N LEU A 261 17.31 13.76 7.17
CA LEU A 261 16.89 13.54 5.80
C LEU A 261 15.96 14.68 5.34
N GLN A 262 15.86 14.86 4.04
CA GLN A 262 14.85 15.76 3.47
C GLN A 262 13.44 15.34 3.93
N GLY A 263 12.77 16.20 4.69
CA GLY A 263 11.49 15.87 5.36
C GLY A 263 11.60 15.92 6.89
N GLY A 264 12.82 16.06 7.45
CA GLY A 264 13.05 16.30 8.87
C GLY A 264 13.27 15.04 9.71
N MET A 265 13.34 13.86 9.10
CA MET A 265 13.64 12.63 9.83
C MET A 265 15.10 12.64 10.31
N PRO A 266 15.37 12.54 11.62
CA PRO A 266 16.72 12.53 12.15
C PRO A 266 17.45 11.23 11.80
N ILE A 267 18.74 11.36 11.48
CA ILE A 267 19.63 10.21 11.21
C ILE A 267 20.91 10.32 12.02
N SER A 268 21.53 9.17 12.29
CA SER A 268 22.77 9.13 13.05
C SER A 268 23.95 9.73 12.27
N SER A 269 24.91 10.34 12.98
CA SER A 269 26.15 10.84 12.38
C SER A 269 26.93 9.75 11.65
N LYS A 270 26.93 8.51 12.14
CA LYS A 270 27.54 7.36 11.43
C LYS A 270 26.88 7.10 10.07
N THR A 271 25.55 7.23 9.99
CA THR A 271 24.80 7.12 8.72
C THR A 271 25.18 8.26 7.79
N VAL A 272 25.27 9.49 8.31
CA VAL A 272 25.70 10.66 7.52
C VAL A 272 27.11 10.46 6.97
N GLN A 273 28.06 10.03 7.81
CA GLN A 273 29.45 9.75 7.41
C GLN A 273 29.50 8.69 6.31
N ARG A 274 28.76 7.59 6.46
CA ARG A 274 28.67 6.53 5.43
C ARG A 274 28.16 7.07 4.09
N LEU A 275 27.10 7.87 4.11
CA LEU A 275 26.52 8.44 2.90
C LEU A 275 27.38 9.55 2.29
N ALA A 276 28.18 10.27 3.10
CA ALA A 276 29.10 11.28 2.64
C ALA A 276 30.33 10.69 1.91
N CYS A 277 30.68 9.40 2.12
CA CYS A 277 31.77 8.75 1.41
C CYS A 277 31.57 8.69 -0.12
N ASP A 278 30.31 8.64 -0.58
CA ASP A 278 29.94 8.62 -2.01
C ASP A 278 28.99 9.77 -2.39
N GLY A 279 28.84 10.74 -1.50
CA GLY A 279 27.93 11.88 -1.63
C GLY A 279 28.61 13.13 -2.17
N THR A 280 27.83 13.94 -2.92
CA THR A 280 28.28 15.30 -3.28
C THR A 280 27.94 16.26 -2.15
N LEU A 281 28.95 16.91 -1.58
CA LEU A 281 28.78 17.89 -0.52
C LEU A 281 28.43 19.26 -1.12
N HIS A 282 27.26 19.78 -0.75
CA HIS A 282 26.84 21.15 -1.10
C HIS A 282 26.80 21.99 0.18
N ARG A 283 27.55 23.08 0.18
CA ARG A 283 27.51 24.04 1.28
C ARG A 283 26.32 24.99 1.09
N VAL A 284 25.37 24.97 2.01
CA VAL A 284 24.29 25.95 2.10
C VAL A 284 24.58 26.84 3.30
N LEU A 285 24.98 28.08 3.06
CA LEU A 285 25.20 29.05 4.13
C LEU A 285 23.83 29.62 4.54
N LYS A 286 23.47 29.46 5.79
CA LYS A 286 22.22 30.02 6.39
C LYS A 286 22.41 31.45 6.92
N ALA A 287 23.54 32.10 6.69
CA ALA A 287 23.78 33.49 7.07
C ALA A 287 23.52 34.45 5.90
N ASP A 288 23.31 35.72 6.21
CA ASP A 288 22.89 36.82 5.33
C ASP A 288 23.72 37.08 4.05
N SER A 289 24.70 36.24 3.75
CA SER A 289 25.77 36.55 2.77
C SER A 289 25.82 35.64 1.54
N VAL A 290 24.83 34.78 1.26
CA VAL A 290 24.86 34.00 0.03
C VAL A 290 23.80 34.42 -0.94
N VAL A 291 24.21 35.25 -1.81
CA VAL A 291 23.46 35.64 -2.99
C VAL A 291 23.60 34.55 -4.04
N VAL A 292 22.59 33.71 -4.15
CA VAL A 292 22.39 32.86 -5.31
C VAL A 292 21.33 33.56 -6.19
N ASP A 293 21.49 34.86 -6.33
CA ASP A 293 20.54 35.70 -7.07
C ASP A 293 21.01 35.86 -8.50
N VAL A 294 20.14 35.58 -9.45
CA VAL A 294 20.39 35.71 -10.89
C VAL A 294 19.61 36.89 -11.49
N GLY A 295 18.88 37.65 -10.67
CA GLY A 295 18.08 38.79 -11.09
C GLY A 295 17.05 38.36 -12.16
N ARG A 296 17.08 39.06 -13.32
CA ARG A 296 16.26 38.77 -14.49
C ARG A 296 17.02 38.06 -15.63
N ALA A 297 18.27 37.65 -15.37
CA ALA A 297 19.08 37.01 -16.41
C ALA A 297 18.46 35.68 -16.89
N THR A 298 17.79 34.95 -16.00
CA THR A 298 17.03 33.78 -16.38
C THR A 298 15.67 33.73 -15.67
N ARG A 299 14.64 33.17 -16.32
CA ARG A 299 13.36 32.83 -15.68
C ARG A 299 13.47 31.59 -14.84
N SER A 300 14.25 30.63 -15.30
CA SER A 300 14.38 29.32 -14.67
C SER A 300 15.20 29.40 -13.39
N VAL A 301 14.67 28.85 -12.32
CA VAL A 301 15.37 28.73 -11.02
C VAL A 301 16.51 27.73 -11.16
N SER A 302 17.71 28.14 -10.81
CA SER A 302 18.89 27.29 -10.93
C SER A 302 18.85 26.14 -9.91
N PRO A 303 19.58 25.03 -10.15
CA PRO A 303 19.70 23.92 -9.19
C PRO A 303 20.22 24.38 -7.81
N SER A 304 21.09 25.40 -7.76
CA SER A 304 21.60 25.96 -6.50
C SER A 304 20.53 26.75 -5.73
N GLN A 305 19.75 27.56 -6.43
CA GLN A 305 18.60 28.26 -5.81
C GLN A 305 17.54 27.26 -5.31
N TRP A 306 17.28 26.20 -6.10
CA TRP A 306 16.34 25.17 -5.67
C TRP A 306 16.83 24.42 -4.42
N ARG A 307 18.14 24.14 -4.33
CA ARG A 307 18.72 23.57 -3.09
C ARG A 307 18.56 24.52 -1.91
N ALA A 308 18.78 25.81 -2.11
CA ALA A 308 18.61 26.81 -1.06
C ALA A 308 17.14 26.91 -0.59
N LEU A 309 16.18 26.86 -1.51
CA LEU A 309 14.75 26.82 -1.17
C LEU A 309 14.42 25.56 -0.35
N LYS A 310 14.93 24.39 -0.73
CA LYS A 310 14.72 23.15 0.00
C LYS A 310 15.35 23.14 1.40
N ALA A 311 16.44 23.87 1.59
CA ALA A 311 17.05 24.02 2.90
C ALA A 311 16.27 24.97 3.83
N ARG A 312 15.51 25.91 3.26
CA ARG A 312 14.68 26.86 4.02
C ARG A 312 13.28 26.33 4.33
N HIS A 313 12.75 25.45 3.48
CA HIS A 313 11.40 24.94 3.60
C HIS A 313 11.39 23.40 3.64
N ARG A 314 10.68 22.84 4.60
CA ARG A 314 10.46 21.38 4.70
C ARG A 314 9.28 20.93 3.84
N THR A 315 8.30 21.82 3.69
CA THR A 315 7.02 21.57 3.01
C THR A 315 6.71 22.69 2.00
N CYS A 316 5.60 22.57 1.33
CA CYS A 316 4.97 23.65 0.57
C CYS A 316 4.84 24.89 1.47
N ALA A 317 5.13 26.07 0.93
CA ALA A 317 5.08 27.33 1.67
C ALA A 317 3.64 27.82 1.98
N ALA A 318 2.62 27.20 1.42
CA ALA A 318 1.22 27.52 1.75
C ALA A 318 0.90 27.09 3.18
N PRO A 319 0.15 27.91 3.95
CA PRO A 319 -0.22 27.59 5.33
C PRO A 319 -0.90 26.22 5.44
N GLU A 320 -0.57 25.48 6.50
CA GLU A 320 -1.14 24.15 6.84
C GLU A 320 -0.95 23.07 5.75
N CYS A 321 -0.08 23.31 4.78
CA CYS A 321 0.23 22.31 3.76
C CYS A 321 1.49 21.53 4.15
N ASP A 322 1.32 20.24 4.41
CA ASP A 322 2.37 19.28 4.77
C ASP A 322 2.97 18.54 3.57
N ARG A 323 2.60 18.96 2.34
CA ARG A 323 3.20 18.40 1.12
C ARG A 323 4.72 18.63 1.13
N PRO A 324 5.56 17.58 1.12
CA PRO A 324 7.01 17.70 1.18
C PRO A 324 7.57 18.60 0.08
N VAL A 325 8.61 19.36 0.39
CA VAL A 325 9.22 20.32 -0.53
C VAL A 325 9.75 19.70 -1.83
N ASN A 326 10.14 18.44 -1.80
CA ASN A 326 10.54 17.71 -3.02
C ASN A 326 9.38 17.47 -4.02
N MET A 327 8.13 17.59 -3.54
CA MET A 327 6.90 17.51 -4.36
C MET A 327 6.36 18.90 -4.72
N THR A 328 7.18 19.93 -4.63
CA THR A 328 6.84 21.33 -4.96
C THR A 328 7.63 21.81 -6.17
N SER A 329 7.20 22.95 -6.72
CA SER A 329 7.92 23.69 -7.75
C SER A 329 8.18 25.12 -7.26
N PRO A 330 9.30 25.75 -7.66
CA PRO A 330 9.56 27.15 -7.30
C PRO A 330 8.55 28.07 -7.96
N HIS A 331 8.00 28.98 -7.17
CA HIS A 331 7.03 29.99 -7.57
C HIS A 331 7.58 31.38 -7.30
N HIS A 332 7.40 32.33 -8.23
CA HIS A 332 7.77 33.73 -8.05
C HIS A 332 6.64 34.49 -7.33
N ILE A 333 6.92 35.07 -6.15
CA ILE A 333 5.96 35.87 -5.38
C ILE A 333 5.47 37.04 -6.24
N GLU A 334 6.39 37.83 -6.74
CA GLU A 334 6.15 38.77 -7.84
C GLU A 334 6.40 38.04 -9.16
N PHE A 335 5.36 37.87 -9.95
CA PHE A 335 5.43 37.07 -11.17
C PHE A 335 6.52 37.59 -12.11
N TRP A 336 7.33 36.68 -12.61
CA TRP A 336 8.40 37.01 -13.55
C TRP A 336 7.87 37.79 -14.77
N ALA A 337 6.68 37.46 -15.26
CA ALA A 337 6.00 38.16 -16.35
C ALA A 337 5.63 39.62 -16.01
N ARG A 338 5.60 39.99 -14.73
CA ARG A 338 5.30 41.35 -14.22
C ARG A 338 6.53 42.09 -13.69
N GLY A 339 7.72 41.61 -14.00
CA GLY A 339 8.95 42.27 -13.57
C GLY A 339 9.69 41.57 -12.41
N GLY A 340 9.10 40.55 -11.78
CA GLY A 340 9.69 39.87 -10.67
C GLY A 340 11.02 39.22 -11.03
N ARG A 341 11.97 39.25 -10.08
CA ARG A 341 13.32 38.69 -10.22
C ARG A 341 13.33 37.23 -9.81
N SER A 342 14.23 36.42 -10.39
CA SER A 342 14.47 35.04 -9.99
C SER A 342 15.47 34.95 -8.84
N ASP A 343 15.30 35.77 -7.80
CA ASP A 343 16.13 35.82 -6.62
C ASP A 343 15.46 35.09 -5.45
N LEU A 344 16.25 34.48 -4.57
CA LEU A 344 15.72 33.66 -3.47
C LEU A 344 14.64 34.35 -2.62
N PRO A 345 14.74 35.68 -2.31
CA PRO A 345 13.66 36.36 -1.60
C PRO A 345 12.32 36.37 -2.37
N ASN A 346 12.36 36.32 -3.70
CA ASN A 346 11.16 36.32 -4.55
C ASN A 346 10.67 34.91 -4.91
N LEU A 347 11.25 33.86 -4.33
CA LEU A 347 10.92 32.46 -4.68
C LEU A 347 10.34 31.72 -3.48
N LEU A 348 9.31 30.92 -3.73
CA LEU A 348 8.67 30.04 -2.78
C LEU A 348 8.45 28.64 -3.37
N PRO A 349 8.58 27.57 -2.57
CA PRO A 349 8.19 26.23 -3.01
C PRO A 349 6.67 26.05 -2.85
N LEU A 350 5.94 25.85 -3.94
CA LEU A 350 4.51 25.54 -3.91
C LEU A 350 4.24 24.16 -4.52
N CYS A 351 3.39 23.35 -3.87
CA CYS A 351 2.92 22.11 -4.45
C CYS A 351 1.99 22.41 -5.65
N TYR A 352 1.75 21.41 -6.49
CA TYR A 352 0.92 21.56 -7.70
C TYR A 352 -0.42 22.21 -7.41
N HIS A 353 -1.11 21.80 -6.34
CA HIS A 353 -2.41 22.35 -5.95
C HIS A 353 -2.32 23.85 -5.61
N HIS A 354 -1.43 24.23 -4.68
CA HIS A 354 -1.30 25.64 -4.27
C HIS A 354 -0.69 26.52 -5.36
N HIS A 355 0.20 25.98 -6.20
CA HIS A 355 0.72 26.70 -7.36
C HIS A 355 -0.41 27.06 -8.34
N ARG A 356 -1.32 26.10 -8.57
CA ARG A 356 -2.51 26.34 -9.40
C ARG A 356 -3.48 27.33 -8.77
N LEU A 357 -3.72 27.26 -7.46
CA LEU A 357 -4.59 28.23 -6.76
C LEU A 357 -4.07 29.67 -6.90
N VAL A 358 -2.76 29.87 -6.83
CA VAL A 358 -2.15 31.19 -7.00
C VAL A 358 -2.23 31.68 -8.45
N HIS A 359 -2.04 30.80 -9.44
CA HIS A 359 -2.09 31.21 -10.84
C HIS A 359 -3.49 31.28 -11.43
N GLU A 360 -4.38 30.37 -11.08
CA GLU A 360 -5.69 30.17 -11.71
C GLU A 360 -6.86 30.35 -10.73
N GLY A 361 -6.62 30.10 -9.43
CA GLY A 361 -7.65 30.16 -8.39
C GLY A 361 -7.84 31.52 -7.72
N GLY A 362 -7.17 32.57 -8.21
CA GLY A 362 -7.30 33.93 -7.68
C GLY A 362 -6.66 34.17 -6.32
N TRP A 363 -5.89 33.21 -5.80
CA TRP A 363 -5.09 33.41 -4.60
C TRP A 363 -3.94 34.38 -4.86
N GLN A 364 -3.62 35.19 -3.86
CA GLN A 364 -2.48 36.09 -3.93
C GLN A 364 -1.45 35.74 -2.87
N VAL A 365 -0.19 35.83 -3.22
CA VAL A 365 0.94 35.72 -2.30
C VAL A 365 1.61 37.08 -2.21
N ILE A 366 1.66 37.65 -1.03
CA ILE A 366 2.28 38.98 -0.81
C ILE A 366 3.35 38.85 0.29
N ARG A 367 4.35 39.71 0.22
CA ARG A 367 5.34 39.85 1.29
C ARG A 367 4.71 40.51 2.53
N ALA A 368 5.03 39.99 3.71
CA ALA A 368 4.57 40.53 4.98
C ALA A 368 5.71 40.43 6.01
N GLY A 369 6.43 41.55 6.21
CA GLY A 369 7.64 41.53 7.02
C GLY A 369 8.71 40.61 6.43
N GLU A 370 9.29 39.75 7.25
CA GLU A 370 10.29 38.73 6.84
C GLU A 370 9.66 37.48 6.20
N GLY A 371 8.33 37.37 6.18
CA GLY A 371 7.60 36.21 5.65
C GLY A 371 6.70 36.54 4.47
N VAL A 372 5.77 35.65 4.20
CA VAL A 372 4.74 35.78 3.15
C VAL A 372 3.35 35.54 3.70
N LYS A 373 2.36 36.21 3.11
CA LYS A 373 0.96 36.04 3.43
C LYS A 373 0.21 35.55 2.21
N PHE A 374 -0.62 34.52 2.40
CA PHE A 374 -1.54 34.03 1.39
C PHE A 374 -2.92 34.67 1.59
N ILE A 375 -3.47 35.26 0.53
CA ILE A 375 -4.79 35.87 0.52
C ILE A 375 -5.68 35.06 -0.40
N THR A 376 -6.78 34.55 0.15
CA THR A 376 -7.81 33.84 -0.62
C THR A 376 -8.76 34.80 -1.30
N PRO A 377 -9.35 34.45 -2.46
CA PRO A 377 -10.30 35.30 -3.15
C PRO A 377 -11.58 35.51 -2.30
N PRO A 378 -12.22 36.72 -2.38
CA PRO A 378 -13.38 37.05 -1.54
C PRO A 378 -14.59 36.11 -1.70
N HIS A 379 -14.80 35.50 -2.85
CA HIS A 379 -15.91 34.60 -3.09
C HIS A 379 -15.82 33.29 -2.27
N LEU A 380 -14.65 32.94 -1.74
CA LEU A 380 -14.48 31.81 -0.80
C LEU A 380 -14.82 32.18 0.66
N TRP A 381 -15.14 33.45 0.95
CA TRP A 381 -15.50 33.93 2.29
C TRP A 381 -17.01 33.85 2.57
N GLY A 382 -17.83 33.46 1.60
CA GLY A 382 -19.28 33.35 1.68
C GLY A 382 -19.77 32.03 2.25
N GLY A 383 -19.89 31.95 3.60
CA GLY A 383 -20.47 30.81 4.30
C GLY A 383 -20.11 30.85 5.78
N GLY A 384 -20.79 31.68 6.54
CA GLY A 384 -20.97 31.68 8.00
C GLY A 384 -19.94 30.96 8.89
N ALA A 385 -18.70 31.41 8.89
CA ALA A 385 -17.80 31.36 10.03
C ALA A 385 -16.54 32.17 9.68
N LYS A 386 -16.33 33.30 10.34
CA LYS A 386 -15.07 34.03 10.33
C LYS A 386 -13.98 33.12 10.95
N ARG A 387 -13.45 32.17 10.18
CA ARG A 387 -12.16 31.60 10.51
C ARG A 387 -11.11 32.59 10.07
N ARG A 388 -10.59 33.38 10.99
CA ARG A 388 -9.30 34.06 10.86
C ARG A 388 -8.28 32.96 10.63
N TRP A 389 -7.91 32.74 9.37
CA TRP A 389 -6.74 31.93 9.03
C TRP A 389 -5.53 32.70 9.59
N GLY A 390 -4.88 32.06 10.54
CA GLY A 390 -3.87 32.68 11.37
C GLY A 390 -2.74 33.27 10.55
N GLU A 391 -2.33 34.45 10.98
CA GLU A 391 -1.03 35.04 10.68
C GLU A 391 0.05 34.12 11.23
N ARG A 392 0.52 33.17 10.44
CA ARG A 392 1.79 32.50 10.69
C ARG A 392 2.76 33.02 9.64
N LEU A 393 3.70 33.80 10.14
CA LEU A 393 4.90 34.14 9.42
C LEU A 393 5.63 32.82 9.15
N ALA A 394 5.85 32.49 7.88
CA ALA A 394 6.79 31.44 7.53
C ALA A 394 8.19 32.00 7.78
N SER A 395 8.76 31.66 8.92
CA SER A 395 10.14 31.97 9.30
C SER A 395 11.14 31.17 8.50
#